data_3ca235e4480f618c9ec7115891787ca5
#
_entry.id   3ca235e4480f618c9ec7115891787ca5
#
_cell.length_a   1.000
_cell.length_b   1.000
_cell.length_c   1.000
_cell.angle_alpha   90.00
_cell.angle_beta   90.00
_cell.angle_gamma   90.00
#
_symmetry.space_group_name_H-M   'P 1'
#
loop_
_entity.id
_entity.type
_entity.pdbx_description
1 polymer ?
#
loop_
_entity_poly.entity_id
_entity_poly.type
_entity_poly.pdbx_seq_one_letter_code
_entity_poly.pdbx_strand_id
1 'polypeptide(L)' 'RGLYSMHLESNVYNIRMLYTYGKDGEIILHCFYEKEGKEVTGYEKHAPIAMERKREMEV' A
#
# COMPACT_ATOMS: atom_id res chain seq x y z
N ARG A 1 -9.75 -3.48 -5.92
CA ARG A 1 -10.05 -4.85 -5.86
C ARG A 1 -8.78 -5.70 -5.96
N GLY A 2 -8.60 -6.59 -5.01
CA GLY A 2 -7.36 -7.32 -4.94
C GLY A 2 -6.23 -6.50 -4.39
N LEU A 3 -6.54 -5.35 -3.80
CA LEU A 3 -5.55 -4.49 -3.19
C LEU A 3 -5.72 -4.56 -1.68
N TYR A 4 -4.62 -4.82 -1.00
CA TYR A 4 -4.61 -5.00 0.44
C TYR A 4 -3.67 -4.00 1.08
N SER A 5 -3.83 -3.76 2.35
CA SER A 5 -2.93 -2.84 3.04
C SER A 5 -2.52 -3.43 4.37
N MET A 6 -1.31 -3.10 4.76
CA MET A 6 -0.75 -3.51 6.03
C MET A 6 -0.14 -2.29 6.70
N HIS A 7 -0.38 -2.15 7.99
CA HIS A 7 0.09 -0.99 8.74
C HIS A 7 1.23 -1.43 9.65
N LEU A 8 2.38 -0.79 9.49
CA LEU A 8 3.55 -1.06 10.31
C LEU A 8 3.84 0.17 11.14
N GLU A 9 3.88 -0.01 12.44
CA GLU A 9 4.02 1.11 13.36
C GLU A 9 5.07 0.79 14.41
N SER A 10 5.88 1.80 14.71
CA SER A 10 6.85 1.70 15.79
C SER A 10 6.97 3.06 16.44
N ASN A 11 7.92 3.17 17.37
CA ASN A 11 8.15 4.46 18.02
C ASN A 11 8.70 5.51 17.06
N VAL A 12 9.26 5.07 15.96
CA VAL A 12 9.95 5.99 15.07
C VAL A 12 9.31 6.13 13.71
N TYR A 13 8.41 5.22 13.34
CA TYR A 13 7.79 5.36 12.03
C TYR A 13 6.38 4.82 12.03
N ASN A 14 5.66 5.22 11.01
CA ASN A 14 4.29 4.84 10.80
C ASN A 14 4.14 4.66 9.29
N ILE A 15 4.13 3.43 8.83
CA ILE A 15 4.20 3.13 7.41
C ILE A 15 3.01 2.27 7.01
N ARG A 16 2.43 2.59 5.87
CA ARG A 16 1.40 1.74 5.27
C ARG A 16 1.94 1.14 3.99
N MET A 17 1.70 -0.14 3.84
CA MET A 17 2.20 -0.90 2.71
C MET A 17 1.00 -1.42 1.93
N LEU A 18 0.96 -1.13 0.64
CA LEU A 18 -0.11 -1.60 -0.22
C LEU A 18 0.41 -2.75 -1.07
N TYR A 19 -0.33 -3.84 -1.07
CA TYR A 19 0.17 -5.05 -1.71
C TYR A 19 -0.97 -5.84 -2.32
N THR A 20 -0.59 -6.82 -3.13
CA THR A 20 -1.54 -7.74 -3.72
C THR A 20 -0.92 -9.14 -3.64
N TYR A 21 -1.66 -10.13 -4.07
CA TYR A 21 -1.16 -11.49 -4.08
C TYR A 21 -0.89 -11.92 -5.51
N GLY A 22 0.28 -12.49 -5.72
CA GLY A 22 0.61 -13.06 -6.99
C GLY A 22 0.72 -14.57 -6.88
N LYS A 23 1.29 -15.15 -7.90
CA LYS A 23 1.42 -16.61 -7.95
C LYS A 23 2.29 -17.13 -6.81
N ASP A 24 3.32 -16.39 -6.47
CA ASP A 24 4.31 -16.85 -5.49
C ASP A 24 4.22 -16.15 -4.16
N GLY A 25 3.15 -15.42 -3.91
CA GLY A 25 3.00 -14.77 -2.61
C GLY A 25 2.64 -13.31 -2.75
N GLU A 26 2.91 -12.56 -1.68
CA GLU A 26 2.58 -11.15 -1.68
C GLU A 26 3.53 -10.37 -2.57
N ILE A 27 2.97 -9.39 -3.25
CA ILE A 27 3.75 -8.47 -4.07
C ILE A 27 3.49 -7.07 -3.56
N ILE A 28 4.53 -6.40 -3.10
CA ILE A 28 4.39 -5.07 -2.55
C ILE A 28 4.39 -4.06 -3.68
N LEU A 29 3.34 -3.28 -3.74
CA LEU A 29 3.15 -2.34 -4.83
C LEU A 29 3.59 -0.93 -4.48
N HIS A 30 3.40 -0.54 -3.23
CA HIS A 30 3.66 0.85 -2.85
C HIS A 30 3.69 0.97 -1.34
N CYS A 31 4.61 1.77 -0.83
CA CYS A 31 4.70 2.06 0.60
C CYS A 31 4.71 3.56 0.80
N PHE A 32 4.19 4.01 1.91
CA PHE A 32 4.23 5.44 2.20
C PHE A 32 4.15 5.66 3.68
N TYR A 33 4.65 6.80 4.12
CA TYR A 33 4.56 7.20 5.51
C TYR A 33 3.17 7.79 5.76
N GLU A 34 2.58 7.36 6.85
CA GLU A 34 1.26 7.84 7.22
C GLU A 34 1.41 8.87 8.31
N LYS A 35 0.75 10.00 8.14
CA LYS A 35 0.78 11.02 9.15
C LYS A 35 -0.13 10.65 10.29
N GLU A 36 0.32 10.95 11.47
CA GLU A 36 -0.44 10.69 12.67
C GLU A 36 -1.76 11.41 12.61
N GLY A 37 -2.84 10.71 12.91
CA GLY A 37 -4.15 11.33 12.95
C GLY A 37 -4.75 11.62 11.59
N LYS A 38 -4.12 11.17 10.53
CA LYS A 38 -4.61 11.42 9.18
C LYS A 38 -4.62 10.14 8.38
N GLU A 39 -5.20 9.12 8.93
CA GLU A 39 -5.07 7.81 8.34
C GLU A 39 -5.73 7.68 6.98
N VAL A 40 -6.80 8.39 6.75
CA VAL A 40 -7.56 8.22 5.51
C VAL A 40 -6.90 8.93 4.34
N THR A 41 -6.37 10.12 4.63
CA THR A 41 -5.84 10.95 3.57
C THR A 41 -4.73 10.28 2.78
N GLY A 42 -3.82 9.65 3.49
CA GLY A 42 -2.71 9.00 2.83
C GLY A 42 -3.15 7.88 1.92
N TYR A 43 -4.08 7.08 2.40
CA TYR A 43 -4.55 5.95 1.62
C TYR A 43 -5.19 6.40 0.32
N GLU A 44 -6.05 7.41 0.38
CA GLU A 44 -6.76 7.87 -0.81
C GLU A 44 -5.81 8.40 -1.86
N LYS A 45 -4.72 8.99 -1.41
CA LYS A 45 -3.75 9.54 -2.34
C LYS A 45 -2.89 8.46 -2.97
N HIS A 46 -2.58 7.42 -2.23
CA HIS A 46 -1.61 6.43 -2.66
C HIS A 46 -2.21 5.18 -3.28
N ALA A 47 -3.48 4.91 -3.01
CA ALA A 47 -4.10 3.73 -3.59
C ALA A 47 -4.09 3.74 -5.11
N PRO A 48 -4.35 4.86 -5.79
CA PRO A 48 -4.30 4.85 -7.25
C PRO A 48 -2.93 4.50 -7.80
N ILE A 49 -1.87 4.89 -7.08
CA ILE A 49 -0.53 4.54 -7.51
C ILE A 49 -0.33 3.02 -7.45
N ALA A 50 -0.77 2.41 -6.38
CA ALA A 50 -0.65 0.97 -6.23
C ALA A 50 -1.46 0.25 -7.28
N MET A 51 -2.66 0.73 -7.55
CA MET A 51 -3.52 0.10 -8.55
C MET A 51 -2.91 0.16 -9.93
N GLU A 52 -2.27 1.28 -10.24
CA GLU A 52 -1.62 1.42 -11.54
C GLU A 52 -0.48 0.43 -11.67
N ARG A 53 0.29 0.25 -10.62
CA ARG A 53 1.39 -0.70 -10.64
C ARG A 53 0.89 -2.12 -10.76
N LYS A 54 -0.22 -2.42 -10.10
CA LYS A 54 -0.81 -3.74 -10.20
C LYS A 54 -1.24 -4.02 -11.63
N ARG A 55 -1.86 -3.03 -12.28
CA ARG A 55 -2.30 -3.20 -13.64
C ARG A 55 -1.15 -3.45 -14.58
N GLU A 56 -0.04 -2.75 -14.37
CA GLU A 56 1.14 -2.94 -15.20
C GLU A 56 1.70 -4.35 -15.10
N MET A 57 1.60 -4.92 -13.92
CA MET A 57 2.12 -6.25 -13.71
C MET A 57 1.27 -7.35 -14.32
N GLU A 58 0.02 -7.06 -14.57
CA GLU A 58 -0.90 -8.06 -15.09
C GLU A 58 -0.83 -8.18 -16.60
N VAL A 59 -0.01 -7.43 -17.23
CA VAL A 59 0.15 -7.52 -18.67
C VAL A 59 1.12 -8.65 -19.07
#